data_fb99226a781c206687a69ce968e4a21d
#
_entry.id   fb99226a781c206687a69ce968e4a21d
#
_cell.length_a   1.000
_cell.length_b   1.000
_cell.length_c   1.000
_cell.angle_alpha   90.00
_cell.angle_beta   90.00
_cell.angle_gamma   90.00
#
_symmetry.space_group_name_H-M   'P 1'
#
loop_
_entity.id
_entity.type
_entity.pdbx_description
1 polymer ?
#
loop_
_entity_poly.entity_id
_entity_poly.type
_entity_poly.pdbx_seq_one_letter_code
_entity_poly.pdbx_strand_id
1 'polypeptide(L)'
;RNVDSHITVRKFTAESKDRDSMLEGFAAGEIEVLTSMKCLDEGVDVPRSELAIFCASTGNPRQFIQRRGRILRTHKDKHIAIIHDLVVAPEVSSESESYSMERRLLENELKRVRNFSLLSENSDDTLKELDDITSYYNLSLF
;
A
#
# COMPACT_ATOMS: atom_id res chain seq x y z
N ARG A 1 12.28 -8.76 -18.75
CA ARG A 1 11.92 -7.34 -18.52
C ARG A 1 13.17 -6.68 -17.96
N ASN A 2 13.69 -5.69 -18.65
CA ASN A 2 14.87 -4.96 -18.20
C ASN A 2 14.45 -4.12 -16.98
N VAL A 3 14.92 -4.53 -15.81
CA VAL A 3 14.93 -3.64 -14.64
C VAL A 3 16.08 -2.66 -14.90
N ASP A 4 15.84 -1.38 -14.73
CA ASP A 4 16.88 -0.38 -14.85
C ASP A 4 17.97 -0.69 -13.80
N SER A 5 19.15 -1.05 -14.30
CA SER A 5 20.28 -1.45 -13.46
C SER A 5 20.91 -0.28 -12.67
N HIS A 6 20.42 0.93 -12.90
CA HIS A 6 20.91 2.14 -12.24
C HIS A 6 20.16 2.47 -10.93
N ILE A 7 18.99 1.86 -10.69
CA ILE A 7 18.21 2.12 -9.46
C ILE A 7 18.87 1.52 -8.23
N THR A 8 19.16 2.36 -7.26
CA THR A 8 19.75 1.94 -5.98
C THR A 8 18.68 1.41 -5.03
N VAL A 9 18.63 0.09 -4.87
CA VAL A 9 17.68 -0.61 -4.00
C VAL A 9 18.35 -1.13 -2.75
N ARG A 10 17.72 -0.97 -1.57
CA ARG A 10 18.18 -1.56 -0.31
C ARG A 10 17.03 -2.28 0.39
N LYS A 11 17.36 -3.40 1.02
CA LYS A 11 16.46 -4.17 1.86
C LYS A 11 16.53 -3.67 3.30
N PHE A 12 15.42 -3.18 3.81
CA PHE A 12 15.26 -2.66 5.16
C PHE A 12 14.41 -3.62 6.01
N THR A 13 15.04 -4.33 6.92
CA THR A 13 14.40 -5.33 7.78
C THR A 13 14.79 -5.12 9.25
N ALA A 14 14.14 -5.85 10.16
CA ALA A 14 14.48 -5.81 11.58
C ALA A 14 15.94 -6.24 11.85
N GLU A 15 16.49 -7.09 10.98
CA GLU A 15 17.87 -7.62 11.07
C GLU A 15 18.91 -6.71 10.42
N SER A 16 18.50 -5.64 9.74
CA SER A 16 19.44 -4.71 9.10
C SER A 16 20.24 -3.98 10.16
N LYS A 17 21.58 -4.08 10.10
CA LYS A 17 22.49 -3.53 11.09
C LYS A 17 22.63 -2.00 11.00
N ASP A 18 22.55 -1.46 9.77
CA ASP A 18 22.82 -0.03 9.48
C ASP A 18 21.52 0.72 9.13
N ARG A 19 20.49 0.53 9.96
CA ARG A 19 19.15 1.06 9.68
C ARG A 19 19.12 2.58 9.57
N ASP A 20 19.79 3.28 10.48
CA ASP A 20 19.83 4.74 10.49
C ASP A 20 20.56 5.29 9.26
N SER A 21 21.70 4.71 8.91
CA SER A 21 22.43 5.07 7.70
C SER A 21 21.63 4.82 6.41
N MET A 22 20.85 3.73 6.36
CA MET A 22 19.94 3.47 5.22
C MET A 22 18.83 4.52 5.11
N LEU A 23 18.28 4.97 6.24
CA LEU A 23 17.25 6.00 6.25
C LEU A 23 17.83 7.37 5.87
N GLU A 24 19.03 7.68 6.34
CA GLU A 24 19.75 8.90 5.95
C GLU A 24 20.07 8.90 4.46
N GLY A 25 20.59 7.80 3.92
CA GLY A 25 20.86 7.64 2.49
C GLY A 25 19.58 7.72 1.63
N PHE A 26 18.46 7.18 2.12
CA PHE A 26 17.18 7.33 1.46
C PHE A 26 16.67 8.78 1.51
N ALA A 27 16.80 9.44 2.66
CA ALA A 27 16.45 10.85 2.80
C ALA A 27 17.33 11.76 1.94
N ALA A 28 18.59 11.43 1.76
CA ALA A 28 19.53 12.14 0.88
C ALA A 28 19.29 11.87 -0.62
N GLY A 29 18.55 10.80 -0.97
CA GLY A 29 18.32 10.37 -2.35
C GLY A 29 19.45 9.51 -2.94
N GLU A 30 20.36 9.04 -2.12
CA GLU A 30 21.41 8.06 -2.50
C GLU A 30 20.83 6.66 -2.66
N ILE A 31 19.79 6.36 -1.89
CA ILE A 31 18.98 5.15 -2.01
C ILE A 31 17.62 5.57 -2.57
N GLU A 32 17.26 5.04 -3.73
CA GLU A 32 16.02 5.38 -4.44
C GLU A 32 14.84 4.50 -4.01
N VAL A 33 15.12 3.24 -3.64
CA VAL A 33 14.07 2.28 -3.25
C VAL A 33 14.46 1.56 -1.97
N LEU A 34 13.57 1.60 -0.99
CA LEU A 34 13.61 0.76 0.20
C LEU A 34 12.56 -0.33 0.12
N THR A 35 12.98 -1.60 0.14
CA THR A 35 12.06 -2.72 0.30
C THR A 35 11.98 -3.11 1.77
N SER A 36 10.78 -3.17 2.33
CA SER A 36 10.59 -3.37 3.75
C SER A 36 9.53 -4.42 4.05
N MET A 37 9.73 -5.21 5.09
CA MET A 37 8.75 -6.16 5.58
C MET A 37 8.50 -5.89 7.08
N LYS A 38 7.34 -5.31 7.39
CA LYS A 38 6.87 -4.96 8.76
C LYS A 38 7.72 -3.95 9.54
N CYS A 39 8.88 -3.54 9.03
CA CYS A 39 9.83 -2.71 9.76
C CYS A 39 9.52 -1.22 9.72
N LEU A 40 8.62 -0.79 8.84
CA LEU A 40 8.14 0.60 8.76
C LEU A 40 6.93 0.87 9.68
N ASP A 41 6.54 -0.12 10.50
CA ASP A 41 5.37 0.00 11.36
C ASP A 41 5.66 0.84 12.61
N GLU A 42 6.89 0.79 13.14
CA GLU A 42 7.28 1.48 14.36
C GLU A 42 8.62 2.22 14.21
N GLY A 43 8.66 3.44 14.71
CA GLY A 43 9.90 4.22 14.90
C GLY A 43 10.62 4.73 13.64
N VAL A 44 10.14 4.43 12.43
CA VAL A 44 10.78 4.85 11.19
C VAL A 44 10.02 6.02 10.57
N ASP A 45 10.74 7.07 10.23
CA ASP A 45 10.21 8.23 9.53
C ASP A 45 10.82 8.35 8.14
N VAL A 46 9.98 8.47 7.11
CA VAL A 46 10.38 8.59 5.71
C VAL A 46 9.65 9.74 5.00
N PRO A 47 9.79 10.99 5.47
CA PRO A 47 8.97 12.11 4.97
C PRO A 47 9.19 12.39 3.49
N ARG A 48 10.39 12.10 2.97
CA ARG A 48 10.73 12.28 1.56
C ARG A 48 10.08 11.24 0.63
N SER A 49 9.54 10.16 1.16
CA SER A 49 8.91 9.13 0.33
C SER A 49 7.71 9.70 -0.42
N GLU A 50 7.78 9.73 -1.74
CA GLU A 50 6.70 10.20 -2.63
C GLU A 50 5.85 9.06 -3.14
N LEU A 51 6.41 7.86 -3.23
CA LEU A 51 5.77 6.66 -3.73
C LEU A 51 5.86 5.53 -2.73
N ALA A 52 4.75 4.84 -2.50
CA ALA A 52 4.71 3.59 -1.75
C ALA A 52 3.91 2.53 -2.50
N ILE A 53 4.41 1.29 -2.47
CA ILE A 53 3.73 0.13 -3.02
C ILE A 53 3.50 -0.87 -1.89
N PHE A 54 2.23 -1.09 -1.54
CA PHE A 54 1.84 -2.10 -0.56
C PHE A 54 1.51 -3.42 -1.25
N CYS A 55 2.47 -4.35 -1.26
CA CYS A 55 2.32 -5.66 -1.91
C CYS A 55 1.55 -6.66 -1.04
N ALA A 56 1.50 -6.45 0.27
CA ALA A 56 0.73 -7.27 1.19
C ALA A 56 0.21 -6.39 2.32
N SER A 57 -1.05 -6.53 2.63
CA SER A 57 -1.65 -5.81 3.73
C SER A 57 -1.80 -6.69 4.95
N THR A 58 -1.83 -6.04 6.08
CA THR A 58 -2.23 -6.66 7.34
C THR A 58 -3.72 -6.42 7.55
N GLY A 59 -4.41 -7.42 8.07
CA GLY A 59 -5.80 -7.26 8.50
C GLY A 59 -5.96 -6.33 9.72
N ASN A 60 -4.86 -5.77 10.24
CA ASN A 60 -4.89 -4.85 11.37
C ASN A 60 -4.99 -3.39 10.87
N PRO A 61 -6.16 -2.73 11.03
CA PRO A 61 -6.36 -1.36 10.54
C PRO A 61 -5.39 -0.35 11.14
N ARG A 62 -4.95 -0.54 12.38
CA ARG A 62 -4.03 0.40 13.07
C ARG A 62 -2.65 0.42 12.40
N GLN A 63 -2.09 -0.74 12.13
CA GLN A 63 -0.78 -0.84 11.46
C GLN A 63 -0.82 -0.20 10.08
N PHE A 64 -1.89 -0.45 9.37
CA PHE A 64 -2.11 0.10 8.05
C PHE A 64 -2.20 1.63 8.05
N ILE A 65 -3.00 2.21 8.95
CA ILE A 65 -3.12 3.66 9.11
C ILE A 65 -1.77 4.28 9.50
N GLN A 66 -1.01 3.62 10.35
CA GLN A 66 0.32 4.07 10.75
C GLN A 66 1.30 4.11 9.58
N ARG A 67 1.35 3.05 8.76
CA ARG A 67 2.20 3.00 7.55
C ARG A 67 1.86 4.12 6.59
N ARG A 68 0.57 4.28 6.28
CA ARG A 68 0.08 5.36 5.43
C ARG A 68 0.49 6.72 5.96
N GLY A 69 0.27 6.97 7.25
CA GLY A 69 0.59 8.25 7.88
C GLY A 69 2.07 8.63 7.78
N ARG A 70 2.98 7.68 7.67
CA ARG A 70 4.41 7.93 7.46
C ARG A 70 4.72 8.38 6.04
N ILE A 71 4.06 7.75 5.05
CA ILE A 71 4.20 8.13 3.64
C ILE A 71 3.56 9.49 3.37
N LEU A 72 2.45 9.80 4.04
CA LEU A 72 1.71 11.05 3.86
C LEU A 72 2.33 12.24 4.60
N ARG A 73 3.42 12.06 5.36
CA ARG A 73 4.08 13.18 6.02
C ARG A 73 4.54 14.22 5.01
N THR A 74 4.35 15.46 5.38
CA THR A 74 4.77 16.60 4.57
C THR A 74 6.29 16.72 4.53
N HIS A 75 6.81 17.08 3.37
CA HIS A 75 8.21 17.44 3.15
C HIS A 75 8.25 18.65 2.24
N LYS A 76 9.26 19.51 2.39
CA LYS A 76 9.36 20.79 1.64
C LYS A 76 9.32 20.62 0.12
N ASP A 77 9.84 19.48 -0.36
CA ASP A 77 9.95 19.20 -1.79
C ASP A 77 8.86 18.22 -2.28
N LYS A 78 7.94 17.81 -1.41
CA LYS A 78 6.89 16.84 -1.73
C LYS A 78 5.52 17.52 -1.79
N HIS A 79 4.89 17.48 -2.96
CA HIS A 79 3.57 18.05 -3.19
C HIS A 79 2.46 17.02 -3.08
N ILE A 80 2.74 15.77 -3.45
CA ILE A 80 1.80 14.67 -3.46
C ILE A 80 2.46 13.38 -2.97
N ALA A 81 1.70 12.47 -2.40
CA ALA A 81 2.11 11.11 -2.10
C ALA A 81 1.30 10.14 -2.94
N ILE A 82 1.98 9.28 -3.68
CA ILE A 82 1.37 8.24 -4.52
C ILE A 82 1.43 6.92 -3.76
N ILE A 83 0.28 6.27 -3.62
CA ILE A 83 0.19 4.98 -2.95
C ILE A 83 -0.45 3.97 -3.91
N HIS A 84 0.30 2.93 -4.27
CA HIS A 84 -0.22 1.75 -4.93
C HIS A 84 -0.51 0.67 -3.89
N ASP A 85 -1.76 0.31 -3.74
CA ASP A 85 -2.18 -0.76 -2.83
C ASP A 85 -2.67 -1.95 -3.65
N LEU A 86 -1.95 -3.08 -3.56
CA LEU A 86 -2.32 -4.30 -4.25
C LEU A 86 -3.44 -5.00 -3.49
N VAL A 87 -4.60 -5.05 -4.09
CA VAL A 87 -5.80 -5.67 -3.53
C VAL A 87 -5.95 -7.08 -4.10
N VAL A 88 -6.16 -8.05 -3.22
CA VAL A 88 -6.48 -9.41 -3.62
C VAL A 88 -7.97 -9.48 -3.90
N ALA A 89 -8.32 -9.72 -5.16
CA ALA A 89 -9.70 -9.92 -5.59
C ALA A 89 -9.86 -11.32 -6.16
N PRO A 90 -10.92 -12.05 -5.78
CA PRO A 90 -11.24 -13.32 -6.40
C PRO A 90 -11.58 -13.12 -7.89
N GLU A 91 -11.32 -14.14 -8.70
CA GLU A 91 -11.79 -14.15 -10.08
C GLU A 91 -13.30 -14.35 -10.10
N VAL A 92 -14.00 -13.46 -10.82
CA VAL A 92 -15.46 -13.56 -10.96
C VAL A 92 -15.78 -14.76 -11.85
N SER A 93 -16.33 -15.82 -11.26
CA SER A 93 -16.79 -17.00 -11.98
C SER A 93 -18.22 -17.37 -11.57
N SER A 94 -19.03 -17.76 -12.53
CA SER A 94 -20.45 -18.13 -12.33
C SER A 94 -20.66 -19.43 -11.53
N GLU A 95 -19.60 -20.20 -11.27
CA GLU A 95 -19.64 -21.54 -10.67
C GLU A 95 -18.77 -21.68 -9.43
N SER A 96 -18.58 -20.61 -8.66
CA SER A 96 -17.72 -20.66 -7.47
C SER A 96 -18.42 -21.40 -6.32
N GLU A 97 -17.95 -22.60 -5.99
CA GLU A 97 -18.35 -23.33 -4.77
C GLU A 97 -17.91 -22.58 -3.50
N SER A 98 -16.99 -21.62 -3.63
CA SER A 98 -16.40 -20.84 -2.55
C SER A 98 -16.92 -19.39 -2.46
N TYR A 99 -18.02 -19.06 -3.13
CA TYR A 99 -18.57 -17.70 -3.19
C TYR A 99 -18.62 -16.99 -1.82
N SER A 100 -19.08 -17.65 -0.78
CA SER A 100 -19.19 -17.06 0.56
C SER A 100 -17.82 -16.71 1.17
N MET A 101 -16.80 -17.54 0.91
CA MET A 101 -15.43 -17.33 1.38
C MET A 101 -14.77 -16.20 0.59
N GLU A 102 -14.92 -16.19 -0.71
CA GLU A 102 -14.42 -15.16 -1.63
C GLU A 102 -15.03 -13.81 -1.31
N ARG A 103 -16.34 -13.76 -1.12
CA ARG A 103 -17.07 -12.56 -0.70
C ARG A 103 -16.51 -11.99 0.60
N ARG A 104 -16.27 -12.85 1.61
CA ARG A 104 -15.72 -12.43 2.90
C ARG A 104 -14.28 -11.91 2.79
N LEU A 105 -13.46 -12.57 1.94
CA LEU A 105 -12.10 -12.12 1.66
C LEU A 105 -12.14 -10.72 1.03
N LEU A 106 -12.91 -10.56 -0.02
CA LEU A 106 -13.05 -9.27 -0.71
C LEU A 106 -13.60 -8.19 0.22
N GLU A 107 -14.61 -8.48 1.02
CA GLU A 107 -15.17 -7.52 2.00
C GLU A 107 -14.09 -6.98 2.97
N ASN A 108 -13.18 -7.84 3.42
CA ASN A 108 -12.09 -7.42 4.29
C ASN A 108 -11.05 -6.53 3.56
N GLU A 109 -10.74 -6.85 2.31
CA GLU A 109 -9.88 -6.03 1.47
C GLU A 109 -10.52 -4.66 1.20
N LEU A 110 -11.80 -4.63 0.87
CA LEU A 110 -12.55 -3.40 0.56
C LEU A 110 -12.66 -2.44 1.76
N LYS A 111 -12.70 -2.94 2.99
CA LYS A 111 -12.62 -2.08 4.19
C LYS A 111 -11.34 -1.24 4.20
N ARG A 112 -10.24 -1.81 3.74
CA ARG A 112 -8.97 -1.11 3.60
C ARG A 112 -9.00 -0.11 2.47
N VAL A 113 -9.46 -0.53 1.29
CA VAL A 113 -9.58 0.33 0.11
C VAL A 113 -10.45 1.56 0.41
N ARG A 114 -11.59 1.37 1.06
CA ARG A 114 -12.45 2.46 1.50
C ARG A 114 -11.70 3.52 2.31
N ASN A 115 -10.91 3.09 3.29
CA ASN A 115 -10.16 4.02 4.13
C ASN A 115 -9.11 4.83 3.36
N PHE A 116 -8.61 4.29 2.25
CA PHE A 116 -7.69 5.02 1.37
C PHE A 116 -8.42 5.95 0.43
N SER A 117 -9.40 5.42 -0.29
CA SER A 117 -10.08 6.17 -1.34
C SER A 117 -10.78 7.41 -0.83
N LEU A 118 -11.43 7.35 0.33
CA LEU A 118 -12.14 8.51 0.91
C LEU A 118 -11.25 9.74 1.15
N LEU A 119 -9.94 9.56 1.23
CA LEU A 119 -8.96 10.64 1.49
C LEU A 119 -8.04 10.89 0.31
N SER A 120 -8.26 10.21 -0.81
CA SER A 120 -7.45 10.36 -2.02
C SER A 120 -8.11 11.30 -3.03
N GLU A 121 -7.29 12.00 -3.82
CA GLU A 121 -7.77 12.88 -4.88
C GLU A 121 -8.51 12.12 -5.99
N ASN A 122 -8.18 10.83 -6.19
CA ASN A 122 -8.77 9.95 -7.20
C ASN A 122 -9.83 8.98 -6.62
N SER A 123 -10.53 9.40 -5.57
CA SER A 123 -11.56 8.58 -4.90
C SER A 123 -12.59 8.01 -5.87
N ASP A 124 -13.17 8.86 -6.72
CA ASP A 124 -14.22 8.47 -7.64
C ASP A 124 -13.77 7.45 -8.70
N ASP A 125 -12.54 7.59 -9.19
CA ASP A 125 -11.99 6.63 -10.16
C ASP A 125 -11.72 5.28 -9.50
N THR A 126 -11.19 5.28 -8.28
CA THR A 126 -10.95 4.06 -7.51
C THR A 126 -12.26 3.30 -7.25
N LEU A 127 -13.35 4.02 -6.98
CA LEU A 127 -14.66 3.40 -6.74
C LEU A 127 -15.23 2.78 -8.00
N LYS A 128 -15.13 3.47 -9.13
CA LYS A 128 -15.60 2.95 -10.44
C LYS A 128 -14.87 1.67 -10.85
N GLU A 129 -13.57 1.60 -10.63
CA GLU A 129 -12.77 0.39 -10.95
C GLU A 129 -13.22 -0.85 -10.17
N LEU A 130 -13.90 -0.66 -9.05
CA LEU A 130 -14.37 -1.74 -8.18
C LEU A 130 -15.85 -2.08 -8.38
N ASP A 131 -16.60 -1.32 -9.19
CA ASP A 131 -18.05 -1.47 -9.34
C ASP A 131 -18.45 -2.87 -9.79
N ASP A 132 -17.78 -3.45 -10.78
CA ASP A 132 -18.11 -4.77 -11.33
C ASP A 132 -17.96 -5.86 -10.26
N ILE A 133 -16.84 -5.89 -9.54
CA ILE A 133 -16.58 -6.92 -8.56
C ILE A 133 -17.44 -6.74 -7.29
N THR A 134 -17.70 -5.52 -6.88
CA THR A 134 -18.57 -5.24 -5.73
C THR A 134 -20.02 -5.61 -6.04
N SER A 135 -20.49 -5.32 -7.27
CA SER A 135 -21.81 -5.71 -7.73
C SER A 135 -21.99 -7.21 -7.77
N TYR A 136 -21.00 -7.95 -8.30
CA TYR A 136 -21.05 -9.42 -8.35
C TYR A 136 -21.18 -10.06 -6.97
N TYR A 137 -20.40 -9.59 -5.99
CA TYR A 137 -20.44 -10.11 -4.62
C TYR A 137 -21.52 -9.46 -3.73
N ASN A 138 -22.35 -8.60 -4.28
CA ASN A 138 -23.36 -7.84 -3.54
C ASN A 138 -22.74 -7.17 -2.30
N LEU A 139 -21.67 -6.43 -2.50
CA LEU A 139 -20.95 -5.68 -1.49
C LEU A 139 -21.13 -4.18 -1.74
N SER A 140 -21.14 -3.41 -0.65
CA SER A 140 -21.12 -1.94 -0.71
C SER A 140 -19.81 -1.43 -0.12
N LEU A 141 -19.25 -0.43 -0.77
CA LEU A 141 -18.09 0.31 -0.25
C LEU A 141 -18.48 1.35 0.82
N PHE A 142 -19.79 1.66 0.92
CA PHE A 142 -20.33 2.67 1.84
C PHE A 142 -21.49 2.12 2.67
#